data_049948c467b0949a85ca8b5e09220afe
#
_entry.id   049948c467b0949a85ca8b5e09220afe
#
_cell.length_a   1.000
_cell.length_b   1.000
_cell.length_c   1.000
_cell.angle_alpha   90.00
_cell.angle_beta   90.00
_cell.angle_gamma   90.00
#
_symmetry.space_group_name_H-M   'P 1'
#
loop_
_entity.id
_entity.type
_entity.pdbx_description
1 polymer ?
#
loop_
_entity_poly.entity_id
_entity_poly.type
_entity_poly.pdbx_seq_one_letter_code
_entity_poly.pdbx_strand_id
1 'polypeptide(L)'
;MRLYHTGYEEIREPDTHHGRKNADFGQGFYMTADEEFASRWARERAGRKTIMNTYELELEGLKVHRFERDAEWFEYIYNNRAGHADYLSEADVVVGPIANDTIFDTFGIITSGFLRSDEAIRLLLIGPKYEQTVIKTPRAAANLRWISSRKISGEEIARYRGIVEAEEKEYQELFAKVMEEM
;
A
#
# COMPACT_ATOMS: atom_id res chain seq x y z
N MET A 1 -12.07 -4.77 12.60
CA MET A 1 -11.91 -4.28 11.20
C MET A 1 -11.49 -5.45 10.33
N ARG A 2 -12.21 -5.72 9.22
CA ARG A 2 -11.85 -6.78 8.28
C ARG A 2 -10.76 -6.33 7.33
N LEU A 3 -9.74 -7.19 7.12
CA LEU A 3 -8.57 -6.90 6.32
C LEU A 3 -8.20 -8.09 5.42
N TYR A 4 -7.57 -7.78 4.29
CA TYR A 4 -7.19 -8.76 3.27
C TYR A 4 -5.72 -8.61 2.91
N HIS A 5 -5.06 -9.74 2.73
CA HIS A 5 -3.68 -9.82 2.24
C HIS A 5 -3.59 -10.86 1.13
N THR A 6 -3.02 -10.50 0.00
CA THR A 6 -2.78 -11.41 -1.12
C THR A 6 -1.31 -11.76 -1.22
N GLY A 7 -1.02 -13.04 -1.23
CA GLY A 7 0.32 -13.60 -1.30
C GLY A 7 0.32 -14.99 -1.93
N TYR A 8 1.30 -15.81 -1.59
CA TYR A 8 1.46 -17.17 -2.14
C TYR A 8 1.26 -18.26 -1.10
N GLU A 9 0.91 -17.90 0.11
CA GLU A 9 0.78 -18.83 1.24
C GLU A 9 -0.41 -18.46 2.11
N GLU A 10 -0.95 -19.46 2.80
CA GLU A 10 -1.87 -19.24 3.91
C GLU A 10 -1.03 -18.77 5.11
N ILE A 11 -1.30 -17.56 5.60
CA ILE A 11 -0.55 -16.93 6.68
C ILE A 11 -1.48 -16.77 7.88
N ARG A 12 -1.44 -17.70 8.82
CA ARG A 12 -2.29 -17.65 10.03
C ARG A 12 -1.74 -16.74 11.10
N GLU A 13 -0.43 -16.66 11.20
CA GLU A 13 0.33 -15.86 12.16
C GLU A 13 1.31 -14.96 11.40
N PRO A 14 0.92 -13.73 11.04
CA PRO A 14 1.78 -12.82 10.32
C PRO A 14 3.00 -12.38 11.13
N ASP A 15 4.16 -12.45 10.50
CA ASP A 15 5.39 -11.88 11.03
C ASP A 15 5.56 -10.44 10.53
N THR A 16 5.53 -9.48 11.46
CA THR A 16 5.70 -8.06 11.15
C THR A 16 7.11 -7.69 10.70
N HIS A 17 8.09 -8.56 10.92
CA HIS A 17 9.50 -8.35 10.53
C HIS A 17 9.87 -9.03 9.20
N HIS A 18 8.96 -9.80 8.60
CA HIS A 18 9.21 -10.48 7.32
C HIS A 18 9.19 -9.53 6.11
N GLY A 19 8.48 -8.42 6.19
CA GLY A 19 8.35 -7.43 5.12
C GLY A 19 9.63 -6.63 4.85
N ARG A 20 9.66 -5.95 3.69
CA ARG A 20 10.77 -5.06 3.34
C ARG A 20 10.87 -3.91 4.33
N LYS A 21 12.08 -3.55 4.75
CA LYS A 21 12.32 -2.42 5.66
C LYS A 21 11.95 -1.07 5.02
N ASN A 22 12.23 -0.92 3.73
CA ASN A 22 12.03 0.32 2.99
C ASN A 22 10.73 0.28 2.17
N ALA A 23 9.64 -0.23 2.77
CA ALA A 23 8.31 -0.15 2.19
C ALA A 23 7.65 1.20 2.55
N ASP A 24 6.52 1.54 1.94
CA ASP A 24 5.86 2.85 2.07
C ASP A 24 5.67 3.29 3.53
N PHE A 25 5.18 2.39 4.36
CA PHE A 25 4.96 2.62 5.79
C PHE A 25 5.98 1.88 6.66
N GLY A 26 7.18 1.65 6.12
CA GLY A 26 8.25 0.94 6.81
C GLY A 26 8.02 -0.57 6.87
N GLN A 27 8.76 -1.24 7.74
CA GLN A 27 8.63 -2.68 7.92
C GLN A 27 7.32 -3.02 8.65
N GLY A 28 6.60 -4.03 8.14
CA GLY A 28 5.34 -4.48 8.71
C GLY A 28 4.62 -5.50 7.84
N PHE A 29 3.45 -5.92 8.27
CA PHE A 29 2.56 -6.78 7.49
C PHE A 29 1.45 -5.94 6.86
N TYR A 30 1.42 -5.91 5.52
CA TYR A 30 0.60 -5.03 4.70
C TYR A 30 -0.72 -5.69 4.32
N MET A 31 -1.81 -4.98 4.51
CA MET A 31 -3.18 -5.41 4.22
C MET A 31 -4.01 -4.23 3.68
N THR A 32 -5.20 -4.51 3.22
CA THR A 32 -6.21 -3.50 2.88
C THR A 32 -7.58 -3.93 3.39
N ALA A 33 -8.47 -2.97 3.65
CA ALA A 33 -9.87 -3.23 3.99
C ALA A 33 -10.73 -3.49 2.73
N ASP A 34 -10.21 -3.22 1.55
CA ASP A 34 -10.88 -3.42 0.26
C ASP A 34 -10.47 -4.77 -0.35
N GLU A 35 -11.40 -5.73 -0.39
CA GLU A 35 -11.16 -7.07 -0.92
C GLU A 35 -10.87 -7.04 -2.44
N GLU A 36 -11.55 -6.17 -3.18
CA GLU A 36 -11.31 -6.04 -4.61
C GLU A 36 -9.90 -5.50 -4.87
N PHE A 37 -9.50 -4.48 -4.10
CA PHE A 37 -8.16 -3.94 -4.18
C PHE A 37 -7.09 -4.98 -3.78
N ALA A 38 -7.32 -5.79 -2.73
CA ALA A 38 -6.43 -6.90 -2.39
C ALA A 38 -6.29 -7.91 -3.53
N SER A 39 -7.35 -8.15 -4.31
CA SER A 39 -7.32 -9.02 -5.48
C SER A 39 -6.44 -8.46 -6.61
N ARG A 40 -6.28 -7.15 -6.71
CA ARG A 40 -5.40 -6.49 -7.71
C ARG A 40 -3.92 -6.73 -7.45
N TRP A 41 -3.54 -7.09 -6.22
CA TRP A 41 -2.16 -7.50 -5.88
C TRP A 41 -1.83 -8.93 -6.31
N ALA A 42 -2.84 -9.70 -6.72
CA ALA A 42 -2.64 -11.08 -7.17
C ALA A 42 -1.72 -11.14 -8.39
N ARG A 43 -0.73 -12.01 -8.33
CA ARG A 43 0.20 -12.29 -9.42
C ARG A 43 0.34 -13.79 -9.60
N GLU A 44 0.46 -14.23 -10.84
CA GLU A 44 0.83 -15.59 -11.13
C GLU A 44 2.33 -15.80 -10.90
N ARG A 45 2.66 -16.90 -10.24
CA ARG A 45 4.04 -17.34 -10.07
C ARG A 45 4.11 -18.85 -10.34
N ALA A 46 5.03 -19.25 -11.22
CA ALA A 46 5.20 -20.65 -11.58
C ALA A 46 5.39 -21.54 -10.33
N GLY A 47 4.60 -22.60 -10.24
CA GLY A 47 4.64 -23.53 -9.12
C GLY A 47 4.04 -23.06 -7.80
N ARG A 48 3.46 -21.85 -7.73
CA ARG A 48 2.79 -21.34 -6.53
C ARG A 48 1.33 -21.00 -6.77
N LYS A 49 0.51 -21.17 -5.72
CA LYS A 49 -0.88 -20.74 -5.72
C LYS A 49 -0.94 -19.30 -5.20
N THR A 50 -1.76 -18.48 -5.81
CA THR A 50 -2.08 -17.15 -5.25
C THR A 50 -3.21 -17.31 -4.24
N ILE A 51 -2.98 -16.83 -3.03
CA ILE A 51 -3.86 -16.98 -1.88
C ILE A 51 -4.24 -15.60 -1.34
N MET A 52 -5.52 -15.38 -1.16
CA MET A 52 -6.03 -14.26 -0.39
C MET A 52 -6.31 -14.73 1.04
N ASN A 53 -5.70 -14.07 2.00
CA ASN A 53 -5.93 -14.27 3.42
C ASN A 53 -6.86 -13.19 3.94
N THR A 54 -7.83 -13.57 4.76
CA THR A 54 -8.80 -12.67 5.40
C THR A 54 -8.57 -12.67 6.89
N TYR A 55 -8.53 -11.46 7.46
CA TYR A 55 -8.30 -11.24 8.89
C TYR A 55 -9.35 -10.33 9.49
N GLU A 56 -9.41 -10.34 10.81
CA GLU A 56 -10.11 -9.36 11.63
C GLU A 56 -9.15 -8.77 12.64
N LEU A 57 -8.99 -7.45 12.60
CA LEU A 57 -8.12 -6.68 13.50
C LEU A 57 -8.98 -5.92 14.52
N GLU A 58 -8.68 -6.13 15.81
CA GLU A 58 -9.20 -5.31 16.89
C GLU A 58 -8.25 -4.16 17.18
N LEU A 59 -8.77 -2.94 17.11
CA LEU A 59 -7.97 -1.72 17.27
C LEU A 59 -7.89 -1.21 18.71
N GLU A 60 -8.73 -1.76 19.59
CA GLU A 60 -8.78 -1.33 21.00
C GLU A 60 -7.42 -1.53 21.67
N GLY A 61 -6.92 -0.49 22.32
CA GLY A 61 -5.62 -0.49 23.00
C GLY A 61 -4.39 -0.41 22.09
N LEU A 62 -4.55 -0.35 20.77
CA LEU A 62 -3.44 -0.18 19.82
C LEU A 62 -3.16 1.30 19.54
N LYS A 63 -1.89 1.62 19.33
CA LYS A 63 -1.45 2.93 18.82
C LYS A 63 -1.64 2.97 17.31
N VAL A 64 -2.71 3.64 16.87
CA VAL A 64 -3.05 3.75 15.44
C VAL A 64 -2.69 5.13 14.93
N HIS A 65 -1.90 5.19 13.87
CA HIS A 65 -1.65 6.40 13.10
C HIS A 65 -2.39 6.35 11.76
N ARG A 66 -3.06 7.44 11.38
CA ARG A 66 -3.78 7.55 10.11
C ARG A 66 -3.27 8.74 9.33
N PHE A 67 -2.93 8.49 8.08
CA PHE A 67 -2.57 9.52 7.13
C PHE A 67 -3.75 9.87 6.23
N GLU A 68 -3.91 11.16 6.00
CA GLU A 68 -4.59 11.67 4.81
C GLU A 68 -3.60 11.74 3.64
N ARG A 69 -4.09 12.00 2.43
CA ARG A 69 -3.23 12.14 1.25
C ARG A 69 -2.70 13.57 1.16
N ASP A 70 -1.70 13.87 1.97
CA ASP A 70 -1.14 15.22 2.17
C ASP A 70 0.40 15.20 2.21
N ALA A 71 1.00 16.33 2.59
CA ALA A 71 2.45 16.49 2.66
C ALA A 71 3.10 15.59 3.72
N GLU A 72 2.44 15.37 4.87
CA GLU A 72 2.94 14.51 5.95
C GLU A 72 3.03 13.06 5.49
N TRP A 73 1.96 12.55 4.87
CA TRP A 73 1.95 11.22 4.27
C TRP A 73 3.04 11.04 3.23
N PHE A 74 3.23 12.04 2.36
CA PHE A 74 4.26 12.01 1.33
C PHE A 74 5.66 11.95 1.93
N GLU A 75 5.96 12.83 2.89
CA GLU A 75 7.25 12.87 3.57
C GLU A 75 7.56 11.55 4.28
N TYR A 76 6.56 10.96 4.92
CA TYR A 76 6.70 9.68 5.58
C TYR A 76 7.10 8.55 4.61
N ILE A 77 6.38 8.42 3.51
CA ILE A 77 6.70 7.42 2.48
C ILE A 77 8.08 7.65 1.90
N TYR A 78 8.40 8.90 1.58
CA TYR A 78 9.71 9.24 1.06
C TYR A 78 10.83 8.81 2.00
N ASN A 79 10.75 9.17 3.26
CA ASN A 79 11.76 8.85 4.26
C ASN A 79 11.94 7.33 4.40
N ASN A 80 10.86 6.56 4.45
CA ASN A 80 10.93 5.10 4.52
C ASN A 80 11.57 4.50 3.27
N ARG A 81 11.16 4.91 2.08
CA ARG A 81 11.71 4.41 0.81
C ARG A 81 13.17 4.80 0.62
N ALA A 82 13.58 5.96 1.10
CA ALA A 82 14.98 6.43 1.10
C ALA A 82 15.85 5.69 2.15
N GLY A 83 15.25 4.86 3.00
CA GLY A 83 15.96 4.11 4.04
C GLY A 83 16.29 4.93 5.27
N HIS A 84 15.63 6.06 5.49
CA HIS A 84 15.73 6.81 6.71
C HIS A 84 15.07 6.05 7.87
N ALA A 85 15.36 6.46 9.10
CA ALA A 85 14.75 5.86 10.28
C ALA A 85 13.24 6.09 10.28
N ASP A 86 12.49 5.00 10.49
CA ASP A 86 11.03 5.03 10.56
C ASP A 86 10.57 5.66 11.88
N TYR A 87 10.10 6.90 11.85
CA TYR A 87 9.67 7.62 13.05
C TYR A 87 8.33 7.13 13.63
N LEU A 88 7.60 6.27 12.90
CA LEU A 88 6.42 5.54 13.37
C LEU A 88 6.70 4.06 13.69
N SER A 89 7.95 3.69 13.91
CA SER A 89 8.33 2.32 14.28
C SER A 89 7.60 1.81 15.53
N GLU A 90 7.24 2.71 16.45
CA GLU A 90 6.50 2.42 17.69
C GLU A 90 4.97 2.47 17.54
N ALA A 91 4.46 2.82 16.38
CA ALA A 91 3.04 2.70 16.08
C ALA A 91 2.69 1.21 15.88
N ASP A 92 1.56 0.78 16.43
CA ASP A 92 1.10 -0.59 16.23
C ASP A 92 0.50 -0.80 14.85
N VAL A 93 -0.24 0.20 14.38
CA VAL A 93 -0.95 0.19 13.10
C VAL A 93 -0.77 1.53 12.42
N VAL A 94 -0.41 1.49 11.13
CA VAL A 94 -0.41 2.67 10.26
C VAL A 94 -1.42 2.43 9.15
N VAL A 95 -2.32 3.39 8.95
CA VAL A 95 -3.35 3.37 7.89
C VAL A 95 -3.17 4.60 7.02
N GLY A 96 -3.27 4.44 5.72
CA GLY A 96 -3.23 5.59 4.83
C GLY A 96 -3.26 5.22 3.36
N PRO A 97 -3.27 6.23 2.49
CA PRO A 97 -3.30 6.05 1.05
C PRO A 97 -2.10 5.27 0.54
N ILE A 98 -2.32 4.51 -0.52
CA ILE A 98 -1.23 3.83 -1.23
C ILE A 98 -0.48 4.86 -2.07
N ALA A 99 0.84 4.74 -2.06
CA ALA A 99 1.68 5.41 -3.01
C ALA A 99 1.84 4.54 -4.26
N ASN A 100 1.35 5.01 -5.40
CA ASN A 100 1.65 4.37 -6.68
C ASN A 100 3.16 4.44 -6.96
N ASP A 101 3.70 3.48 -7.72
CA ASP A 101 5.12 3.45 -8.09
C ASP A 101 5.53 4.71 -8.88
N THR A 102 4.59 5.35 -9.55
CA THR A 102 4.73 6.64 -10.23
C THR A 102 5.14 7.79 -9.30
N ILE A 103 4.98 7.67 -7.98
CA ILE A 103 5.51 8.64 -7.01
C ILE A 103 7.04 8.77 -7.13
N PHE A 104 7.75 7.72 -7.51
CA PHE A 104 9.20 7.79 -7.70
C PHE A 104 9.60 8.63 -8.91
N ASP A 105 8.89 8.51 -10.02
CA ASP A 105 9.16 9.33 -11.20
C ASP A 105 8.85 10.80 -10.91
N THR A 106 7.73 11.05 -10.23
CA THR A 106 7.34 12.36 -9.73
C THR A 106 8.35 12.89 -8.70
N PHE A 107 8.90 12.00 -7.87
CA PHE A 107 9.87 12.37 -6.84
C PHE A 107 11.22 12.83 -7.44
N GLY A 108 11.70 12.18 -8.48
CA GLY A 108 12.87 12.66 -9.25
C GLY A 108 12.63 14.07 -9.78
N ILE A 109 11.43 14.38 -10.23
CA ILE A 109 11.02 15.71 -10.70
C ILE A 109 10.95 16.71 -9.53
N ILE A 110 10.38 16.32 -8.38
CA ILE A 110 10.27 17.18 -7.18
C ILE A 110 11.65 17.53 -6.61
N THR A 111 12.53 16.53 -6.47
CA THR A 111 13.88 16.74 -5.89
C THR A 111 14.84 17.45 -6.86
N SER A 112 14.55 17.43 -8.15
CA SER A 112 15.31 18.19 -9.15
C SER A 112 15.05 19.71 -9.07
N GLY A 113 14.06 20.15 -8.30
CA GLY A 113 13.66 21.55 -8.19
C GLY A 113 12.87 22.10 -9.39
N PHE A 114 12.44 21.21 -10.30
CA PHE A 114 11.59 21.59 -11.43
C PHE A 114 10.16 21.94 -11.04
N LEU A 115 9.67 21.38 -9.93
CA LEU A 115 8.33 21.64 -9.42
C LEU A 115 8.36 22.34 -8.07
N ARG A 116 7.42 23.24 -7.87
CA ARG A 116 7.15 23.83 -6.58
C ARG A 116 6.41 22.80 -5.71
N SER A 117 6.45 22.93 -4.40
CA SER A 117 5.84 21.99 -3.47
C SER A 117 4.32 21.83 -3.68
N ASP A 118 3.61 22.91 -4.02
CA ASP A 118 2.19 22.89 -4.32
C ASP A 118 1.85 22.15 -5.62
N GLU A 119 2.68 22.28 -6.63
CA GLU A 119 2.57 21.55 -7.91
C GLU A 119 2.82 20.05 -7.71
N ALA A 120 3.86 19.73 -6.95
CA ALA A 120 4.18 18.36 -6.58
C ALA A 120 3.02 17.66 -5.86
N ILE A 121 2.39 18.33 -4.89
CA ILE A 121 1.21 17.79 -4.18
C ILE A 121 0.04 17.56 -5.15
N ARG A 122 -0.19 18.46 -6.12
CA ARG A 122 -1.24 18.26 -7.13
C ARG A 122 -1.04 16.98 -7.94
N LEU A 123 0.18 16.66 -8.33
CA LEU A 123 0.50 15.41 -9.03
C LEU A 123 0.29 14.17 -8.15
N LEU A 124 0.62 14.26 -6.87
CA LEU A 124 0.42 13.18 -5.90
C LEU A 124 -1.07 12.90 -5.61
N LEU A 125 -1.94 13.88 -5.83
CA LEU A 125 -3.38 13.72 -5.63
C LEU A 125 -4.10 13.05 -6.80
N ILE A 126 -3.39 12.82 -7.94
CA ILE A 126 -3.94 12.12 -9.10
C ILE A 126 -4.02 10.62 -8.81
N GLY A 127 -5.07 9.98 -9.31
CA GLY A 127 -5.26 8.54 -9.27
C GLY A 127 -6.17 8.04 -8.16
N PRO A 128 -6.45 6.74 -8.14
CA PRO A 128 -7.43 6.15 -7.24
C PRO A 128 -6.97 6.25 -5.78
N LYS A 129 -7.97 6.40 -4.89
CA LYS A 129 -7.74 6.51 -3.43
C LYS A 129 -7.90 5.13 -2.80
N TYR A 130 -6.88 4.28 -2.91
CA TYR A 130 -6.84 3.03 -2.16
C TYR A 130 -6.08 3.23 -0.85
N GLU A 131 -6.53 2.58 0.21
CA GLU A 131 -5.88 2.59 1.51
C GLU A 131 -5.20 1.26 1.80
N GLN A 132 -4.05 1.36 2.45
CA GLN A 132 -3.37 0.23 3.05
C GLN A 132 -3.37 0.36 4.57
N THR A 133 -3.41 -0.79 5.23
CA THR A 133 -3.29 -0.93 6.68
C THR A 133 -2.07 -1.80 6.97
N VAL A 134 -1.16 -1.30 7.76
CA VAL A 134 0.08 -2.01 8.09
C VAL A 134 0.15 -2.22 9.58
N ILE A 135 0.28 -3.47 10.02
CA ILE A 135 0.62 -3.78 11.41
C ILE A 135 2.14 -3.87 11.54
N LYS A 136 2.69 -3.22 12.55
CA LYS A 136 4.14 -3.03 12.72
C LYS A 136 4.72 -3.74 13.94
N THR A 137 3.90 -4.02 14.93
CA THR A 137 4.35 -4.57 16.21
C THR A 137 3.78 -5.98 16.47
N PRO A 138 4.49 -6.79 17.27
CA PRO A 138 3.94 -8.08 17.74
C PRO A 138 2.63 -7.92 18.50
N ARG A 139 2.41 -6.77 19.18
CA ARG A 139 1.16 -6.46 19.85
C ARG A 139 -0.01 -6.33 18.86
N ALA A 140 0.19 -5.64 17.75
CA ALA A 140 -0.81 -5.57 16.70
C ALA A 140 -1.05 -6.93 16.03
N ALA A 141 0.01 -7.72 15.82
CA ALA A 141 -0.12 -9.08 15.30
C ALA A 141 -0.94 -9.99 16.23
N ALA A 142 -0.79 -9.86 17.54
CA ALA A 142 -1.58 -10.61 18.53
C ALA A 142 -3.08 -10.22 18.51
N ASN A 143 -3.42 -9.01 18.08
CA ASN A 143 -4.80 -8.54 17.91
C ASN A 143 -5.37 -8.81 16.50
N LEU A 144 -4.59 -9.44 15.62
CA LEU A 144 -5.01 -9.81 14.28
C LEU A 144 -5.43 -11.28 14.24
N ARG A 145 -6.72 -11.53 14.09
CA ARG A 145 -7.27 -12.88 14.02
C ARG A 145 -7.44 -13.34 12.56
N TRP A 146 -6.77 -14.41 12.17
CA TRP A 146 -7.00 -15.05 10.88
C TRP A 146 -8.41 -15.65 10.83
N ILE A 147 -9.13 -15.42 9.74
CA ILE A 147 -10.51 -15.89 9.53
C ILE A 147 -10.53 -17.04 8.52
N SER A 148 -9.95 -16.80 7.35
CA SER A 148 -9.97 -17.76 6.25
C SER A 148 -8.91 -17.42 5.22
N SER A 149 -8.68 -18.37 4.31
CA SER A 149 -7.95 -18.13 3.07
C SER A 149 -8.72 -18.71 1.89
N ARG A 150 -8.55 -18.10 0.72
CA ARG A 150 -9.05 -18.64 -0.55
C ARG A 150 -7.99 -18.55 -1.64
N LYS A 151 -8.03 -19.50 -2.56
CA LYS A 151 -7.23 -19.42 -3.77
C LYS A 151 -7.86 -18.40 -4.72
N ILE A 152 -7.03 -17.54 -5.31
CA ILE A 152 -7.42 -16.69 -6.43
C ILE A 152 -7.13 -17.47 -7.71
N SER A 153 -8.11 -17.57 -8.60
CA SER A 153 -7.97 -18.28 -9.87
C SER A 153 -7.15 -17.48 -10.90
N GLY A 154 -6.61 -18.17 -11.92
CA GLY A 154 -5.93 -17.49 -13.01
C GLY A 154 -6.85 -16.53 -13.79
N GLU A 155 -8.14 -16.87 -13.91
CA GLU A 155 -9.14 -15.99 -14.53
C GLU A 155 -9.35 -14.70 -13.71
N GLU A 156 -9.46 -14.81 -12.39
CA GLU A 156 -9.53 -13.65 -11.51
C GLU A 156 -8.27 -12.78 -11.63
N ILE A 157 -7.08 -13.39 -11.64
CA ILE A 157 -5.81 -12.67 -11.79
C ILE A 157 -5.77 -11.93 -13.12
N ALA A 158 -6.16 -12.57 -14.23
CA ALA A 158 -6.18 -11.95 -15.56
C ALA A 158 -7.17 -10.78 -15.61
N ARG A 159 -8.36 -10.95 -15.02
CA ARG A 159 -9.37 -9.88 -14.93
C ARG A 159 -8.83 -8.66 -14.17
N TYR A 160 -8.25 -8.86 -12.99
CA TYR A 160 -7.74 -7.75 -12.18
C TYR A 160 -6.51 -7.09 -12.80
N ARG A 161 -5.68 -7.85 -13.53
CA ARG A 161 -4.59 -7.27 -14.31
C ARG A 161 -5.10 -6.28 -15.35
N GLY A 162 -6.15 -6.64 -16.10
CA GLY A 162 -6.75 -5.72 -17.08
C GLY A 162 -7.32 -4.45 -16.45
N ILE A 163 -7.87 -4.53 -15.23
CA ILE A 163 -8.34 -3.35 -14.49
C ILE A 163 -7.16 -2.45 -14.10
N VAL A 164 -6.09 -3.03 -13.56
CA VAL A 164 -4.89 -2.28 -13.18
C VAL A 164 -4.25 -1.59 -14.38
N GLU A 165 -4.13 -2.29 -15.51
CA GLU A 165 -3.58 -1.71 -16.76
C GLU A 165 -4.43 -0.54 -17.28
N ALA A 166 -5.76 -0.64 -17.17
CA ALA A 166 -6.66 0.45 -17.57
C ALA A 166 -6.53 1.67 -16.63
N GLU A 167 -6.46 1.45 -15.32
CA GLU A 167 -6.26 2.52 -14.33
C GLU A 167 -4.89 3.20 -14.49
N GLU A 168 -3.85 2.45 -14.78
CA GLU A 168 -2.51 2.99 -15.02
C GLU A 168 -2.50 3.89 -16.26
N LYS A 169 -3.17 3.47 -17.33
CA LYS A 169 -3.31 4.29 -18.53
C LYS A 169 -4.05 5.59 -18.25
N GLU A 170 -5.21 5.52 -17.56
CA GLU A 170 -5.96 6.71 -17.14
C GLU A 170 -5.12 7.64 -16.28
N TYR A 171 -4.36 7.07 -15.35
CA TYR A 171 -3.43 7.84 -14.52
C TYR A 171 -2.40 8.59 -15.36
N GLN A 172 -1.77 7.93 -16.34
CA GLN A 172 -0.76 8.54 -17.20
C GLN A 172 -1.36 9.69 -18.05
N GLU A 173 -2.58 9.53 -18.54
CA GLU A 173 -3.30 10.57 -19.28
C GLU A 173 -3.59 11.80 -18.40
N LEU A 174 -4.06 11.56 -17.16
CA LEU A 174 -4.32 12.64 -16.19
C LEU A 174 -3.02 13.33 -15.75
N PHE A 175 -1.96 12.57 -15.55
CA PHE A 175 -0.65 13.09 -15.19
C PHE A 175 -0.11 14.02 -16.28
N ALA A 176 -0.13 13.57 -17.53
CA ALA A 176 0.31 14.37 -18.67
C ALA A 176 -0.48 15.69 -18.77
N LYS A 177 -1.81 15.62 -18.60
CA LYS A 177 -2.67 16.81 -18.63
C LYS A 177 -2.33 17.81 -17.53
N VAL A 178 -2.12 17.35 -16.31
CA VAL A 178 -1.75 18.24 -15.19
C VAL A 178 -0.37 18.86 -15.41
N MET A 179 0.57 18.11 -15.98
CA MET A 179 1.90 18.64 -16.34
C MET A 179 1.83 19.71 -17.43
N GLU A 180 0.92 19.59 -18.40
CA GLU A 180 0.72 20.61 -19.45
C GLU A 180 0.09 21.91 -18.93
N GLU A 181 -0.66 21.83 -17.82
CA GLU A 181 -1.32 22.99 -17.20
C GLU A 181 -0.42 23.75 -16.19
N MET A 182 0.78 23.23 -15.92
CA MET A 182 1.76 23.78 -14.97
C MET A 182 2.84 24.59 -15.67
#